data_9d4a04e67ebf1c0b711cd85559e6ac86
#
_entry.id   9d4a04e67ebf1c0b711cd85559e6ac86
#
_cell.length_a   1.000
_cell.length_b   1.000
_cell.length_c   1.000
_cell.angle_alpha   90.00
_cell.angle_beta   90.00
_cell.angle_gamma   90.00
#
_symmetry.space_group_name_H-M   'P 1'
#
loop_
_entity.id
_entity.type
_entity.pdbx_description
1 polymer ?
#
loop_
_entity_poly.entity_id
_entity_poly.type
_entity_poly.pdbx_seq_one_letter_code
_entity_poly.pdbx_strand_id
1 'polypeptide(L)'
;AYTAARQGWQVWLCSSLPSERAQSVMAEGGINAALDTQGQDDSPDQHEADTLRAACGLADPNAVQAMTTAAPALVEALADLGVPFNRTVDGQIDLRYFGGQKKKRTAFSQSDTGKQLMTALIDAVRRYEGEGGVRRLAHHDFLTLLHDGTT
;
A
#
# COMPACT_ATOMS: atom_id res chain seq x y z
N ALA A 1 5.06 0.68 -10.13
CA ALA A 1 5.33 1.74 -11.11
C ALA A 1 5.95 2.97 -10.45
N TYR A 2 5.29 3.58 -9.46
CA TYR A 2 5.75 4.81 -8.78
C TYR A 2 7.20 4.73 -8.29
N THR A 3 7.55 3.69 -7.51
CA THR A 3 8.90 3.51 -6.95
C THR A 3 9.97 3.38 -8.05
N ALA A 4 9.69 2.61 -9.10
CA ALA A 4 10.62 2.44 -10.22
C ALA A 4 10.80 3.74 -11.00
N ALA A 5 9.71 4.46 -11.30
CA ALA A 5 9.77 5.76 -11.98
C ALA A 5 10.57 6.79 -11.16
N ARG A 6 10.38 6.82 -9.84
CA ARG A 6 11.14 7.68 -8.91
C ARG A 6 12.65 7.41 -8.93
N GLN A 7 13.05 6.18 -9.26
CA GLN A 7 14.46 5.78 -9.42
C GLN A 7 14.99 6.04 -10.85
N GLY A 8 14.20 6.67 -11.72
CA GLY A 8 14.63 7.00 -13.08
C GLY A 8 14.43 5.88 -14.10
N TRP A 9 13.73 4.79 -13.75
CA TRP A 9 13.44 3.72 -14.69
C TRP A 9 12.35 4.12 -15.67
N GLN A 10 12.48 3.67 -16.91
CA GLN A 10 11.38 3.70 -17.87
C GLN A 10 10.41 2.57 -17.53
N VAL A 11 9.15 2.92 -17.26
CA VAL A 11 8.17 1.97 -16.73
C VAL A 11 7.01 1.78 -17.71
N TRP A 12 6.73 0.54 -18.05
CA TRP A 12 5.50 0.17 -18.76
C TRP A 12 4.58 -0.55 -17.79
N LEU A 13 3.41 0.02 -17.55
CA LEU A 13 2.40 -0.49 -16.65
C LEU A 13 1.25 -1.10 -17.45
N CYS A 14 1.27 -2.44 -17.59
CA CYS A 14 0.23 -3.19 -18.30
C CYS A 14 -0.84 -3.66 -17.32
N SER A 15 -2.10 -3.52 -17.68
CA SER A 15 -3.22 -4.06 -16.91
C SER A 15 -4.44 -4.33 -17.78
N SER A 16 -5.19 -5.39 -17.46
CA SER A 16 -6.44 -5.76 -18.15
C SER A 16 -7.52 -4.69 -17.97
N LEU A 17 -7.51 -3.97 -16.86
CA LEU A 17 -8.43 -2.87 -16.56
C LEU A 17 -7.66 -1.57 -16.29
N PRO A 18 -8.27 -0.40 -16.48
CA PRO A 18 -7.71 0.85 -15.99
C PRO A 18 -7.43 0.79 -14.47
N SER A 19 -6.35 1.44 -14.02
CA SER A 19 -5.95 1.44 -12.60
C SER A 19 -7.07 1.92 -11.67
N GLU A 20 -7.93 2.81 -12.16
CA GLU A 20 -9.10 3.36 -11.48
C GLU A 20 -10.20 2.31 -11.23
N ARG A 21 -10.12 1.16 -11.89
CA ARG A 21 -11.02 0.01 -11.73
C ARG A 21 -10.35 -1.20 -11.08
N ALA A 22 -9.15 -1.03 -10.56
CA ALA A 22 -8.48 -2.09 -9.80
C ALA A 22 -9.31 -2.46 -8.55
N GLN A 23 -9.31 -3.73 -8.19
CA GLN A 23 -10.06 -4.23 -7.03
C GLN A 23 -9.71 -3.50 -5.73
N SER A 24 -8.46 -3.05 -5.58
CA SER A 24 -8.00 -2.27 -4.43
C SER A 24 -8.80 -0.97 -4.21
N VAL A 25 -9.40 -0.40 -5.26
CA VAL A 25 -10.27 0.79 -5.16
C VAL A 25 -11.50 0.53 -4.29
N MET A 26 -11.95 -0.72 -4.20
CA MET A 26 -13.13 -1.12 -3.42
C MET A 26 -12.81 -1.52 -1.98
N ALA A 27 -11.55 -1.45 -1.55
CA ALA A 27 -11.16 -1.81 -0.20
C ALA A 27 -11.57 -0.72 0.81
N GLU A 28 -12.41 -1.07 1.78
CA GLU A 28 -12.97 -0.13 2.76
C GLU A 28 -12.29 -0.18 4.13
N GLY A 29 -11.65 -1.33 4.45
CA GLY A 29 -11.17 -1.64 5.79
C GLY A 29 -10.08 -0.72 6.32
N GLY A 30 -9.13 -0.37 5.51
CA GLY A 30 -7.92 0.37 5.90
C GLY A 30 -6.64 -0.42 5.65
N ILE A 31 -5.53 0.12 6.12
CA ILE A 31 -4.21 -0.49 6.03
C ILE A 31 -3.58 -0.62 7.42
N ASN A 32 -3.03 -1.79 7.73
CA ASN A 32 -2.45 -2.06 9.05
C ASN A 32 -1.01 -1.58 9.15
N ALA A 33 -0.73 -0.81 10.20
CA ALA A 33 0.62 -0.39 10.58
C ALA A 33 0.69 -0.13 12.09
N ALA A 34 1.69 -0.64 12.75
CA ALA A 34 1.91 -0.41 14.17
C ALA A 34 2.52 0.98 14.41
N LEU A 35 1.72 2.04 14.21
CA LEU A 35 2.11 3.43 14.44
C LEU A 35 2.03 3.84 15.91
N ASP A 36 1.23 3.13 16.69
CA ASP A 36 0.95 3.37 18.11
C ASP A 36 0.54 4.81 18.48
N THR A 37 -0.09 5.52 17.56
CA THR A 37 -0.51 6.93 17.74
C THR A 37 -1.50 7.13 18.90
N GLN A 38 -2.07 6.06 19.45
CA GLN A 38 -3.03 6.09 20.55
C GLN A 38 -2.49 5.42 21.83
N GLY A 39 -1.18 5.13 21.91
CA GLY A 39 -0.52 4.67 23.12
C GLY A 39 -1.02 3.32 23.65
N GLN A 40 -1.21 2.35 22.76
CA GLN A 40 -1.63 0.99 23.13
C GLN A 40 -0.44 0.03 23.30
N ASP A 41 0.78 0.54 23.22
CA ASP A 41 2.00 -0.26 23.26
C ASP A 41 2.01 -1.32 22.14
N ASP A 42 1.69 -0.88 20.92
CA ASP A 42 1.77 -1.70 19.71
C ASP A 42 3.14 -1.55 19.04
N SER A 43 3.60 -2.60 18.37
CA SER A 43 4.89 -2.61 17.70
C SER A 43 4.88 -3.44 16.41
N PRO A 44 5.84 -3.23 15.50
CA PRO A 44 6.02 -4.11 14.34
C PRO A 44 6.16 -5.58 14.71
N ASP A 45 6.83 -5.91 15.81
CA ASP A 45 7.01 -7.29 16.29
C ASP A 45 5.68 -7.92 16.74
N GLN A 46 4.81 -7.13 17.41
CA GLN A 46 3.45 -7.59 17.74
C GLN A 46 2.59 -7.76 16.50
N HIS A 47 2.74 -6.86 15.54
CA HIS A 47 2.05 -6.97 14.25
C HIS A 47 2.49 -8.23 13.50
N GLU A 48 3.79 -8.53 13.47
CA GLU A 48 4.35 -9.76 12.91
C GLU A 48 3.77 -11.00 13.59
N ALA A 49 3.85 -11.07 14.93
CA ALA A 49 3.36 -12.21 15.69
C ALA A 49 1.86 -12.48 15.45
N ASP A 50 1.04 -11.42 15.39
CA ASP A 50 -0.39 -11.54 15.11
C ASP A 50 -0.65 -12.02 13.67
N THR A 51 0.13 -11.54 12.70
CA THR A 51 0.02 -11.93 11.29
C THR A 51 0.41 -13.38 11.09
N LEU A 52 1.54 -13.83 11.67
CA LEU A 52 1.98 -15.22 11.60
C LEU A 52 0.99 -16.19 12.26
N ARG A 53 0.40 -15.78 13.38
CA ARG A 53 -0.65 -16.57 14.06
C ARG A 53 -1.88 -16.70 13.18
N ALA A 54 -2.34 -15.63 12.57
CA ALA A 54 -3.50 -15.64 11.68
C ALA A 54 -3.26 -16.43 10.40
N ALA A 55 -2.03 -16.48 9.92
CA ALA A 55 -1.65 -17.23 8.72
C ALA A 55 -1.61 -18.76 8.92
N CYS A 56 -1.69 -19.25 10.15
CA CYS A 56 -1.74 -20.71 10.45
C CYS A 56 -0.64 -21.52 9.75
N GLY A 57 0.57 -20.98 9.65
CA GLY A 57 1.73 -21.63 9.03
C GLY A 57 1.84 -21.51 7.52
N LEU A 58 0.94 -20.76 6.86
CA LEU A 58 0.97 -20.56 5.40
C LEU A 58 1.86 -19.39 4.95
N ALA A 59 2.20 -18.47 5.87
CA ALA A 59 3.00 -17.30 5.52
C ALA A 59 4.51 -17.58 5.60
N ASP A 60 5.27 -16.93 4.73
CA ASP A 60 6.72 -16.81 4.87
C ASP A 60 7.05 -15.81 5.98
N PRO A 61 7.71 -16.22 7.08
CA PRO A 61 8.04 -15.33 8.19
C PRO A 61 8.90 -14.14 7.79
N ASN A 62 9.86 -14.32 6.87
CA ASN A 62 10.73 -13.23 6.42
C ASN A 62 9.95 -12.17 5.64
N ALA A 63 8.99 -12.59 4.82
CA ALA A 63 8.11 -11.67 4.10
C ALA A 63 7.19 -10.90 5.06
N VAL A 64 6.65 -11.57 6.08
CA VAL A 64 5.82 -10.93 7.11
C VAL A 64 6.64 -9.92 7.91
N GLN A 65 7.83 -10.27 8.38
CA GLN A 65 8.71 -9.37 9.10
C GLN A 65 9.05 -8.13 8.27
N ALA A 66 9.46 -8.30 7.02
CA ALA A 66 9.75 -7.19 6.12
C ALA A 66 8.54 -6.26 5.94
N MET A 67 7.34 -6.82 5.78
CA MET A 67 6.10 -6.06 5.63
C MET A 67 5.77 -5.28 6.90
N THR A 68 5.76 -5.93 8.06
CA THR A 68 5.34 -5.29 9.33
C THR A 68 6.31 -4.23 9.80
N THR A 69 7.61 -4.43 9.56
CA THR A 69 8.66 -3.45 9.85
C THR A 69 8.54 -2.21 8.95
N ALA A 70 8.22 -2.40 7.68
CA ALA A 70 8.10 -1.29 6.72
C ALA A 70 6.76 -0.54 6.81
N ALA A 71 5.71 -1.16 7.37
CA ALA A 71 4.35 -0.64 7.34
C ALA A 71 4.20 0.77 7.96
N PRO A 72 4.79 1.11 9.13
CA PRO A 72 4.68 2.46 9.68
C PRO A 72 5.17 3.55 8.72
N ALA A 73 6.39 3.43 8.24
CA ALA A 73 6.97 4.39 7.30
C ALA A 73 6.19 4.46 5.96
N LEU A 74 5.62 3.33 5.52
CA LEU A 74 4.79 3.30 4.32
C LEU A 74 3.50 4.09 4.51
N VAL A 75 2.82 3.98 5.65
CA VAL A 75 1.58 4.73 5.93
C VAL A 75 1.86 6.23 6.01
N GLU A 76 2.96 6.62 6.63
CA GLU A 76 3.41 8.03 6.64
C GLU A 76 3.68 8.54 5.23
N ALA A 77 4.43 7.78 4.43
CA ALA A 77 4.70 8.14 3.03
C ALA A 77 3.43 8.25 2.18
N LEU A 78 2.42 7.42 2.44
CA LEU A 78 1.11 7.51 1.77
C LEU A 78 0.35 8.78 2.19
N ALA A 79 0.44 9.16 3.47
CA ALA A 79 -0.12 10.44 3.94
C ALA A 79 0.57 11.64 3.26
N ASP A 80 1.90 11.60 3.11
CA ASP A 80 2.67 12.62 2.40
C ASP A 80 2.33 12.69 0.90
N LEU A 81 1.95 11.57 0.30
CA LEU A 81 1.44 11.53 -1.08
C LEU A 81 0.02 12.11 -1.22
N GLY A 82 -0.64 12.44 -0.11
CA GLY A 82 -1.95 13.06 -0.10
C GLY A 82 -3.12 12.12 0.23
N VAL A 83 -2.86 10.92 0.77
CA VAL A 83 -3.93 10.06 1.29
C VAL A 83 -4.54 10.72 2.54
N PRO A 84 -5.85 11.05 2.53
CA PRO A 84 -6.50 11.76 3.62
C PRO A 84 -6.90 10.80 4.74
N PHE A 85 -5.93 10.18 5.42
CA PHE A 85 -6.21 9.37 6.59
C PHE A 85 -6.94 10.16 7.65
N ASN A 86 -7.88 9.53 8.34
CA ASN A 86 -8.51 10.11 9.52
C ASN A 86 -7.45 10.51 10.54
N ARG A 87 -7.71 11.60 11.26
CA ARG A 87 -6.79 12.16 12.25
C ARG A 87 -7.44 12.23 13.63
N THR A 88 -6.64 12.04 14.65
CA THR A 88 -7.00 12.32 16.04
C THR A 88 -7.11 13.84 16.26
N VAL A 89 -7.62 14.26 17.42
CA VAL A 89 -7.71 15.69 17.80
C VAL A 89 -6.33 16.37 17.84
N ASP A 90 -5.27 15.60 18.09
CA ASP A 90 -3.88 16.07 18.13
C ASP A 90 -3.20 16.01 16.75
N GLY A 91 -3.95 15.70 15.68
CA GLY A 91 -3.46 15.67 14.30
C GLY A 91 -2.68 14.40 13.90
N GLN A 92 -2.56 13.41 14.79
CA GLN A 92 -1.94 12.13 14.47
C GLN A 92 -2.84 11.28 13.58
N ILE A 93 -2.29 10.31 12.83
CA ILE A 93 -3.09 9.35 12.08
C ILE A 93 -3.95 8.54 13.06
N ASP A 94 -5.27 8.58 12.87
CA ASP A 94 -6.20 7.80 13.70
C ASP A 94 -6.17 6.34 13.29
N LEU A 95 -6.25 5.46 14.29
CA LEU A 95 -6.18 4.01 14.13
C LEU A 95 -7.44 3.37 14.73
N ARG A 96 -7.93 2.34 14.06
CA ARG A 96 -9.10 1.58 14.54
C ARG A 96 -8.80 0.08 14.67
N TYR A 97 -9.65 -0.61 15.41
CA TYR A 97 -9.69 -2.07 15.38
C TYR A 97 -10.32 -2.54 14.07
N PHE A 98 -9.75 -3.59 13.50
CA PHE A 98 -10.31 -4.24 12.32
C PHE A 98 -9.92 -5.73 12.29
N GLY A 99 -10.83 -6.61 11.86
CA GLY A 99 -10.54 -8.03 11.63
C GLY A 99 -10.12 -8.82 12.89
N GLY A 100 -10.65 -8.49 14.07
CA GLY A 100 -10.35 -9.22 15.31
C GLY A 100 -9.00 -8.88 15.96
N GLN A 101 -8.36 -7.83 15.53
CA GLN A 101 -7.10 -7.34 16.11
C GLN A 101 -7.29 -6.92 17.58
N LYS A 102 -6.25 -7.13 18.38
CA LYS A 102 -6.23 -6.73 19.79
C LYS A 102 -5.69 -5.31 20.00
N LYS A 103 -5.03 -4.75 19.00
CA LYS A 103 -4.46 -3.40 19.00
C LYS A 103 -5.08 -2.58 17.87
N LYS A 104 -5.21 -1.28 18.08
CA LYS A 104 -5.59 -0.36 17.03
C LYS A 104 -4.39 -0.10 16.13
N ARG A 105 -4.36 -0.69 14.97
CA ARG A 105 -3.27 -0.52 14.00
C ARG A 105 -3.75 -0.28 12.58
N THR A 106 -5.06 -0.16 12.37
CA THR A 106 -5.62 0.06 11.04
C THR A 106 -5.80 1.55 10.78
N ALA A 107 -4.91 2.13 9.98
CA ALA A 107 -5.08 3.46 9.43
C ALA A 107 -6.17 3.44 8.35
N PHE A 108 -7.05 4.43 8.33
CA PHE A 108 -8.23 4.44 7.48
C PHE A 108 -8.59 5.84 7.01
N SER A 109 -9.31 5.91 5.89
CA SER A 109 -9.93 7.13 5.39
C SER A 109 -11.43 6.83 5.27
N GLN A 110 -12.19 7.22 6.28
CA GLN A 110 -13.64 6.95 6.36
C GLN A 110 -13.99 5.49 6.02
N SER A 111 -14.76 5.27 4.94
CA SER A 111 -15.15 3.95 4.41
C SER A 111 -14.63 3.68 2.99
N ASP A 112 -13.69 4.48 2.51
CA ASP A 112 -13.20 4.42 1.13
C ASP A 112 -11.65 4.41 1.04
N THR A 113 -10.99 3.84 2.04
CA THR A 113 -9.52 3.86 2.17
C THR A 113 -8.81 3.41 0.89
N GLY A 114 -9.24 2.30 0.29
CA GLY A 114 -8.63 1.78 -0.94
C GLY A 114 -8.75 2.76 -2.11
N LYS A 115 -9.88 3.43 -2.26
CA LYS A 115 -10.09 4.47 -3.27
C LYS A 115 -9.10 5.62 -3.06
N GLN A 116 -8.93 6.09 -1.84
CA GLN A 116 -8.02 7.19 -1.52
C GLN A 116 -6.56 6.80 -1.76
N LEU A 117 -6.15 5.60 -1.34
CA LEU A 117 -4.82 5.05 -1.62
C LEU A 117 -4.54 4.99 -3.13
N MET A 118 -5.48 4.41 -3.88
CA MET A 118 -5.33 4.27 -5.33
C MET A 118 -5.32 5.62 -6.04
N THR A 119 -6.15 6.57 -5.61
CA THR A 119 -6.17 7.92 -6.19
C THR A 119 -4.80 8.61 -6.01
N ALA A 120 -4.27 8.63 -4.79
CA ALA A 120 -2.96 9.24 -4.53
C ALA A 120 -1.82 8.59 -5.34
N LEU A 121 -1.80 7.26 -5.41
CA LEU A 121 -0.79 6.52 -6.18
C LEU A 121 -0.95 6.71 -7.69
N ILE A 122 -2.18 6.74 -8.20
CA ILE A 122 -2.46 7.00 -9.62
C ILE A 122 -1.99 8.41 -10.00
N ASP A 123 -2.30 9.41 -9.19
CA ASP A 123 -1.89 10.79 -9.44
C ASP A 123 -0.36 10.96 -9.36
N ALA A 124 0.30 10.26 -8.42
CA ALA A 124 1.74 10.23 -8.37
C ALA A 124 2.36 9.60 -9.64
N VAL A 125 1.79 8.51 -10.15
CA VAL A 125 2.24 7.86 -11.40
C VAL A 125 1.97 8.74 -12.63
N ARG A 126 0.83 9.44 -12.67
CA ARG A 126 0.48 10.35 -13.78
C ARG A 126 1.46 11.50 -13.97
N ARG A 127 2.10 11.98 -12.90
CA ARG A 127 3.16 12.98 -13.01
C ARG A 127 4.32 12.45 -13.86
N TYR A 128 4.79 11.23 -13.55
CA TYR A 128 5.85 10.58 -14.32
C TYR A 128 5.41 10.20 -15.74
N GLU A 129 4.12 9.91 -15.94
CA GLU A 129 3.56 9.69 -17.30
C GLU A 129 3.62 10.98 -18.12
N GLY A 130 3.29 12.14 -17.52
CA GLY A 130 3.42 13.44 -18.16
C GLY A 130 4.86 13.82 -18.51
N GLU A 131 5.84 13.34 -17.76
CA GLU A 131 7.27 13.51 -17.98
C GLU A 131 7.87 12.46 -18.93
N GLY A 132 7.07 11.49 -19.40
CA GLY A 132 7.51 10.42 -20.29
C GLY A 132 8.24 9.25 -19.63
N GLY A 133 8.34 9.23 -18.31
CA GLY A 133 8.98 8.15 -17.53
C GLY A 133 8.09 6.92 -17.33
N VAL A 134 6.78 7.06 -17.49
CA VAL A 134 5.80 5.97 -17.37
C VAL A 134 4.91 5.91 -18.59
N ARG A 135 4.63 4.71 -19.08
CA ARG A 135 3.60 4.45 -20.09
C ARG A 135 2.58 3.46 -19.55
N ARG A 136 1.31 3.88 -19.47
CA ARG A 136 0.22 3.00 -19.03
C ARG A 136 -0.44 2.35 -20.23
N LEU A 137 -0.60 1.04 -20.19
CA LEU A 137 -1.23 0.20 -21.19
C LEU A 137 -2.44 -0.50 -20.55
N ALA A 138 -3.56 0.24 -20.43
CA ALA A 138 -4.83 -0.36 -19.97
C ALA A 138 -5.44 -1.24 -21.09
N HIS A 139 -6.22 -2.24 -20.68
CA HIS A 139 -6.80 -3.24 -21.58
C HIS A 139 -5.76 -4.08 -22.33
N HIS A 140 -4.61 -4.34 -21.66
CA HIS A 140 -3.55 -5.18 -22.17
C HIS A 140 -3.20 -6.26 -21.14
N ASP A 141 -3.17 -7.50 -21.60
CA ASP A 141 -2.72 -8.62 -20.78
C ASP A 141 -1.25 -8.90 -21.06
N PHE A 142 -0.45 -9.00 -19.99
CA PHE A 142 0.92 -9.45 -20.09
C PHE A 142 0.95 -10.97 -20.27
N LEU A 143 1.42 -11.45 -21.39
CA LEU A 143 1.48 -12.89 -21.69
C LEU A 143 2.82 -13.50 -21.31
N THR A 144 3.91 -12.91 -21.79
CA THR A 144 5.26 -13.40 -21.55
C THR A 144 6.31 -12.35 -21.88
N LEU A 145 7.49 -12.50 -21.33
CA LEU A 145 8.67 -11.74 -21.71
C LEU A 145 9.43 -12.50 -22.81
N LEU A 146 9.65 -11.83 -23.93
CA LEU A 146 10.53 -12.35 -24.98
C LEU A 146 11.91 -11.70 -24.81
N HIS A 147 12.95 -12.51 -24.71
CA HIS A 147 14.33 -12.05 -24.66
C HIS A 147 15.18 -12.89 -25.61
N ASP A 148 16.20 -12.30 -26.18
CA ASP A 148 17.12 -12.93 -27.13
C ASP A 148 18.30 -13.65 -26.46
N GLY A 149 18.30 -13.75 -25.14
CA GLY A 149 19.39 -14.36 -24.37
C GLY A 149 20.58 -13.44 -24.11
N THR A 150 20.53 -12.20 -24.60
CA THR A 150 21.51 -11.16 -24.27
C THR A 150 20.97 -10.31 -23.12
N THR A 151 21.57 -10.39 -21.95
CA THR A 151 21.32 -9.48 -20.81
C THR A 151 22.37 -8.42 -20.74
#